data_4703ab03a1bfc97dfbb2d0c81bf87892
#
_entry.id   4703ab03a1bfc97dfbb2d0c81bf87892
#
_cell.length_a   1.000
_cell.length_b   1.000
_cell.length_c   1.000
_cell.angle_alpha   90.00
_cell.angle_beta   90.00
_cell.angle_gamma   90.00
#
_symmetry.space_group_name_H-M   'P 1'
#
loop_
_entity.id
_entity.type
_entity.pdbx_description
1 polymer ?
#
loop_
_entity_poly.entity_id
_entity_poly.type
_entity_poly.pdbx_seq_one_letter_code
_entity_poly.pdbx_strand_id
1 'polypeptide(L)'
;TKDAPSRERQAEIFKKVIAIAESLNLPLVIHSRDAEQPALDMVKHLDKVVFHCYSGTLPTMKEAQDSGYYISLATNVCRSGHHQILARNVSLDHLLVETDSPFLSPRKGRNEPANVLDSVRLIARIKGLEPQEVAAQTATNTKRIYNIR
;
A
#
# COMPACT_ATOMS: atom_id res chain seq x y z
N THR A 1 -21.28 0.93 1.36
CA THR A 1 -22.48 1.54 0.71
C THR A 1 -23.58 0.50 0.68
N LYS A 2 -24.88 0.89 0.72
CA LYS A 2 -26.04 -0.02 0.70
C LYS A 2 -26.08 -0.94 -0.55
N ASP A 3 -25.36 -0.59 -1.59
CA ASP A 3 -25.31 -1.27 -2.89
C ASP A 3 -24.01 -2.05 -3.14
N ALA A 4 -23.17 -2.22 -2.11
CA ALA A 4 -21.96 -3.01 -2.27
C ALA A 4 -22.30 -4.52 -2.36
N PRO A 5 -21.67 -5.29 -3.27
CA PRO A 5 -21.81 -6.74 -3.32
C PRO A 5 -21.46 -7.39 -1.97
N SER A 6 -22.05 -8.57 -1.70
CA SER A 6 -21.69 -9.33 -0.49
C SER A 6 -20.19 -9.65 -0.46
N ARG A 7 -19.63 -9.91 0.74
CA ARG A 7 -18.21 -10.25 0.87
C ARG A 7 -17.87 -11.54 0.11
N GLU A 8 -18.79 -12.51 0.07
CA GLU A 8 -18.65 -13.76 -0.69
C GLU A 8 -18.53 -13.47 -2.19
N ARG A 9 -19.38 -12.58 -2.70
CA ARG A 9 -19.35 -12.20 -4.12
C ARG A 9 -18.08 -11.41 -4.46
N GLN A 10 -17.62 -10.54 -3.58
CA GLN A 10 -16.33 -9.84 -3.74
C GLN A 10 -15.18 -10.84 -3.77
N ALA A 11 -15.15 -11.83 -2.86
CA ALA A 11 -14.12 -12.86 -2.82
C ALA A 11 -14.11 -13.73 -4.08
N GLU A 12 -15.29 -14.11 -4.62
CA GLU A 12 -15.38 -14.85 -5.89
C GLU A 12 -14.77 -14.08 -7.06
N ILE A 13 -15.08 -12.78 -7.16
CA ILE A 13 -14.53 -11.94 -8.22
C ILE A 13 -13.02 -11.77 -8.00
N PHE A 14 -12.59 -11.54 -6.76
CA PHE A 14 -11.18 -11.37 -6.45
C PHE A 14 -10.36 -12.62 -6.81
N LYS A 15 -10.86 -13.84 -6.58
CA LYS A 15 -10.21 -15.07 -7.05
C LYS A 15 -9.97 -15.06 -8.57
N LYS A 16 -10.90 -14.55 -9.36
CA LYS A 16 -10.73 -14.45 -10.83
C LYS A 16 -9.64 -13.43 -11.19
N VAL A 17 -9.59 -12.30 -10.47
CA VAL A 17 -8.53 -11.29 -10.68
C VAL A 17 -7.16 -11.84 -10.31
N ILE A 18 -7.06 -12.58 -9.19
CA ILE A 18 -5.83 -13.28 -8.77
C ILE A 18 -5.36 -14.22 -9.91
N ALA A 19 -6.24 -15.07 -10.41
CA ALA A 19 -5.89 -16.01 -11.48
C ALA A 19 -5.40 -15.31 -12.77
N ILE A 20 -5.97 -14.15 -13.10
CA ILE A 20 -5.50 -13.33 -14.24
C ILE A 20 -4.09 -12.78 -13.96
N ALA A 21 -3.86 -12.17 -12.79
CA ALA A 21 -2.55 -11.62 -12.42
C ALA A 21 -1.47 -12.71 -12.44
N GLU A 22 -1.78 -13.89 -11.90
CA GLU A 22 -0.90 -15.07 -11.90
C GLU A 22 -0.59 -15.54 -13.32
N SER A 23 -1.61 -15.73 -14.17
CA SER A 23 -1.44 -16.20 -15.55
C SER A 23 -0.61 -15.25 -16.42
N LEU A 24 -0.64 -13.95 -16.11
CA LEU A 24 0.12 -12.91 -16.82
C LEU A 24 1.44 -12.55 -16.12
N ASN A 25 1.74 -13.16 -14.96
CA ASN A 25 2.90 -12.83 -14.13
C ASN A 25 3.00 -11.34 -13.79
N LEU A 26 1.85 -10.70 -13.56
CA LEU A 26 1.75 -9.27 -13.22
C LEU A 26 1.67 -9.05 -11.72
N PRO A 27 2.19 -7.93 -11.21
CA PRO A 27 1.97 -7.55 -9.82
C PRO A 27 0.48 -7.25 -9.57
N LEU A 28 -0.04 -7.76 -8.45
CA LEU A 28 -1.41 -7.53 -8.02
C LEU A 28 -1.45 -6.36 -7.04
N VAL A 29 -2.16 -5.30 -7.39
CA VAL A 29 -2.38 -4.13 -6.51
C VAL A 29 -3.77 -4.24 -5.90
N ILE A 30 -3.84 -4.27 -4.57
CA ILE A 30 -5.07 -4.57 -3.82
C ILE A 30 -5.53 -3.35 -3.04
N HIS A 31 -6.78 -2.94 -3.24
CA HIS A 31 -7.49 -2.04 -2.33
C HIS A 31 -8.35 -2.87 -1.37
N SER A 32 -7.89 -3.00 -0.12
CA SER A 32 -8.39 -4.01 0.83
C SER A 32 -9.23 -3.43 1.98
N ARG A 33 -9.77 -2.24 1.87
CA ARG A 33 -10.50 -1.55 2.96
C ARG A 33 -11.37 -2.48 3.79
N ASP A 34 -11.09 -2.58 5.09
CA ASP A 34 -11.77 -3.43 6.07
C ASP A 34 -11.75 -4.94 5.72
N ALA A 35 -10.80 -5.36 4.86
CA ALA A 35 -10.63 -6.74 4.40
C ALA A 35 -9.13 -7.11 4.19
N GLU A 36 -8.22 -6.45 4.91
CA GLU A 36 -6.78 -6.62 4.71
C GLU A 36 -6.32 -8.05 5.00
N GLN A 37 -6.74 -8.63 6.13
CA GLN A 37 -6.39 -10.01 6.46
C GLN A 37 -7.03 -11.03 5.50
N PRO A 38 -8.35 -10.99 5.20
CA PRO A 38 -8.94 -11.87 4.20
C PRO A 38 -8.28 -11.76 2.82
N ALA A 39 -7.91 -10.54 2.39
CA ALA A 39 -7.21 -10.35 1.12
C ALA A 39 -5.81 -10.97 1.14
N LEU A 40 -5.07 -10.78 2.25
CA LEU A 40 -3.75 -11.39 2.44
C LEU A 40 -3.83 -12.92 2.37
N ASP A 41 -4.80 -13.52 3.06
CA ASP A 41 -4.98 -14.99 3.08
C ASP A 41 -5.24 -15.56 1.68
N MET A 42 -5.89 -14.78 0.80
CA MET A 42 -6.20 -15.22 -0.55
C MET A 42 -4.99 -15.13 -1.52
N VAL A 43 -3.97 -14.34 -1.21
CA VAL A 43 -2.85 -14.08 -2.12
C VAL A 43 -1.52 -14.68 -1.67
N LYS A 44 -1.48 -15.46 -0.58
CA LYS A 44 -0.25 -16.03 0.02
C LYS A 44 0.62 -16.86 -0.94
N HIS A 45 0.07 -17.30 -2.06
CA HIS A 45 0.78 -18.07 -3.09
C HIS A 45 1.38 -17.20 -4.20
N LEU A 46 1.12 -15.88 -4.19
CA LEU A 46 1.65 -14.95 -5.19
C LEU A 46 2.99 -14.35 -4.74
N ASP A 47 3.85 -14.04 -5.71
CA ASP A 47 5.15 -13.41 -5.43
C ASP A 47 5.13 -11.88 -5.47
N LYS A 48 4.13 -11.29 -6.14
CA LYS A 48 4.11 -9.85 -6.46
C LYS A 48 2.81 -9.21 -6.02
N VAL A 49 2.76 -8.74 -4.77
CA VAL A 49 1.56 -8.10 -4.21
C VAL A 49 1.89 -6.74 -3.61
N VAL A 50 1.01 -5.79 -3.85
CA VAL A 50 1.02 -4.44 -3.25
C VAL A 50 -0.32 -4.19 -2.56
N PHE A 51 -0.27 -3.90 -1.27
CA PHE A 51 -1.42 -3.38 -0.54
C PHE A 51 -1.47 -1.86 -0.70
N HIS A 52 -2.35 -1.40 -1.59
CA HIS A 52 -2.58 0.00 -1.89
C HIS A 52 -3.34 0.70 -0.76
N CYS A 53 -2.92 1.92 -0.42
CA CYS A 53 -3.55 2.76 0.60
C CYS A 53 -3.83 2.00 1.90
N TYR A 54 -2.83 1.26 2.37
CA TYR A 54 -2.97 0.33 3.48
C TYR A 54 -3.48 1.02 4.75
N SER A 55 -4.53 0.45 5.34
CA SER A 55 -5.16 0.96 6.56
C SER A 55 -5.40 -0.13 7.62
N GLY A 56 -4.92 -1.34 7.39
CA GLY A 56 -5.10 -2.50 8.27
C GLY A 56 -4.29 -2.45 9.56
N THR A 57 -4.22 -3.58 10.25
CA THR A 57 -3.53 -3.69 11.54
C THR A 57 -2.02 -3.90 11.38
N LEU A 58 -1.25 -3.63 12.44
CA LEU A 58 0.20 -3.94 12.46
C LEU A 58 0.50 -5.44 12.28
N PRO A 59 -0.21 -6.37 12.93
CA PRO A 59 0.02 -7.80 12.70
C PRO A 59 -0.15 -8.21 11.23
N THR A 60 -1.25 -7.78 10.59
CA THR A 60 -1.49 -8.07 9.16
C THR A 60 -0.44 -7.44 8.26
N MET A 61 -0.01 -6.20 8.58
CA MET A 61 1.07 -5.53 7.85
C MET A 61 2.38 -6.32 7.96
N LYS A 62 2.71 -6.79 9.16
CA LYS A 62 3.92 -7.59 9.38
C LYS A 62 3.85 -8.90 8.60
N GLU A 63 2.75 -9.62 8.65
CA GLU A 63 2.55 -10.86 7.90
C GLU A 63 2.70 -10.64 6.37
N ALA A 64 2.15 -9.53 5.85
CA ALA A 64 2.31 -9.16 4.45
C ALA A 64 3.79 -8.92 4.09
N GLN A 65 4.55 -8.21 4.93
CA GLN A 65 5.98 -7.97 4.71
C GLN A 65 6.79 -9.27 4.81
N ASP A 66 6.50 -10.12 5.79
CA ASP A 66 7.14 -11.43 5.96
C ASP A 66 6.89 -12.34 4.73
N SER A 67 5.80 -12.09 3.99
CA SER A 67 5.48 -12.73 2.70
C SER A 67 6.15 -12.06 1.50
N GLY A 68 6.94 -11.01 1.71
CA GLY A 68 7.63 -10.28 0.63
C GLY A 68 6.79 -9.20 -0.05
N TYR A 69 5.60 -8.87 0.48
CA TYR A 69 4.68 -7.92 -0.14
C TYR A 69 4.99 -6.48 0.23
N TYR A 70 4.51 -5.57 -0.61
CA TYR A 70 4.70 -4.14 -0.42
C TYR A 70 3.47 -3.49 0.19
N ILE A 71 3.74 -2.52 1.08
CA ILE A 71 2.74 -1.71 1.76
C ILE A 71 2.83 -0.29 1.21
N SER A 72 1.78 0.19 0.56
CA SER A 72 1.73 1.54 0.05
C SER A 72 0.99 2.46 1.02
N LEU A 73 1.63 3.57 1.41
CA LEU A 73 1.07 4.58 2.29
C LEU A 73 0.74 5.85 1.50
N ALA A 74 -0.52 6.27 1.59
CA ALA A 74 -1.00 7.47 0.92
C ALA A 74 -0.75 8.73 1.77
N THR A 75 -1.05 9.90 1.20
CA THR A 75 -0.85 11.21 1.85
C THR A 75 -1.71 11.43 3.11
N ASN A 76 -2.67 10.55 3.41
CA ASN A 76 -3.37 10.54 4.68
C ASN A 76 -2.43 10.30 5.89
N VAL A 77 -1.23 9.75 5.70
CA VAL A 77 -0.20 9.65 6.74
C VAL A 77 0.10 11.02 7.36
N CYS A 78 -0.02 12.09 6.60
CA CYS A 78 0.21 13.46 7.08
C CYS A 78 -0.79 13.92 8.16
N ARG A 79 -1.96 13.26 8.26
CA ARG A 79 -3.05 13.69 9.15
C ARG A 79 -3.57 12.60 10.09
N SER A 80 -3.20 11.34 9.86
CA SER A 80 -3.73 10.18 10.59
C SER A 80 -2.68 9.57 11.51
N GLY A 81 -2.93 9.61 12.82
CA GLY A 81 -2.07 8.95 13.81
C GLY A 81 -1.93 7.46 13.56
N HIS A 82 -2.99 6.78 13.11
CA HIS A 82 -2.93 5.37 12.73
C HIS A 82 -1.91 5.12 11.61
N HIS A 83 -1.98 5.90 10.51
CA HIS A 83 -1.03 5.75 9.39
C HIS A 83 0.41 6.15 9.77
N GLN A 84 0.59 7.06 10.74
CA GLN A 84 1.92 7.37 11.29
C GLN A 84 2.50 6.20 12.10
N ILE A 85 1.63 5.45 12.81
CA ILE A 85 2.04 4.21 13.49
C ILE A 85 2.43 3.15 12.44
N LEU A 86 1.66 2.98 11.37
CA LEU A 86 2.03 2.10 10.25
C LEU A 86 3.36 2.53 9.63
N ALA A 87 3.54 3.82 9.34
CA ALA A 87 4.77 4.36 8.77
C ALA A 87 5.99 4.11 9.66
N ARG A 88 5.85 4.16 10.99
CA ARG A 88 6.93 3.84 11.93
C ARG A 88 7.37 2.38 11.85
N ASN A 89 6.42 1.47 11.66
CA ASN A 89 6.63 0.03 11.79
C ASN A 89 6.86 -0.69 10.45
N VAL A 90 6.46 -0.12 9.33
CA VAL A 90 6.74 -0.72 8.01
C VAL A 90 8.23 -0.71 7.73
N SER A 91 8.78 -1.82 7.23
CA SER A 91 10.17 -1.86 6.74
C SER A 91 10.32 -0.96 5.51
N LEU A 92 11.43 -0.23 5.44
CA LEU A 92 11.69 0.65 4.30
C LEU A 92 11.80 -0.14 2.98
N ASP A 93 12.30 -1.39 3.04
CA ASP A 93 12.43 -2.28 1.87
C ASP A 93 11.09 -2.78 1.33
N HIS A 94 10.01 -2.66 2.11
CA HIS A 94 8.65 -3.05 1.74
C HIS A 94 7.69 -1.85 1.61
N LEU A 95 8.22 -0.63 1.71
CA LEU A 95 7.42 0.59 1.66
C LEU A 95 7.29 1.10 0.22
N LEU A 96 6.06 1.45 -0.16
CA LEU A 96 5.74 2.33 -1.29
C LEU A 96 5.03 3.58 -0.78
N VAL A 97 5.08 4.65 -1.57
CA VAL A 97 4.37 5.90 -1.28
C VAL A 97 3.50 6.30 -2.46
N GLU A 98 2.35 6.85 -2.14
CA GLU A 98 1.36 7.28 -3.12
C GLU A 98 0.58 8.50 -2.63
N THR A 99 -0.33 9.03 -3.44
CA THR A 99 -1.19 10.15 -3.05
C THR A 99 -2.65 9.78 -2.89
N ASP A 100 -3.13 8.82 -3.65
CA ASP A 100 -4.56 8.50 -3.84
C ASP A 100 -5.36 9.72 -4.37
N SER A 101 -4.67 10.56 -5.19
CA SER A 101 -5.28 11.75 -5.79
C SER A 101 -6.52 11.38 -6.62
N PRO A 102 -7.59 12.19 -6.57
CA PRO A 102 -7.73 13.53 -5.98
C PRO A 102 -8.13 13.53 -4.50
N PHE A 103 -8.16 12.37 -3.85
CA PHE A 103 -8.56 12.18 -2.46
C PHE A 103 -7.36 12.27 -1.51
N LEU A 104 -7.61 12.17 -0.21
CA LEU A 104 -6.63 12.05 0.87
C LEU A 104 -5.59 13.20 0.93
N SER A 105 -5.92 14.41 0.46
CA SER A 105 -5.01 15.55 0.49
C SER A 105 -4.35 15.74 1.87
N PRO A 106 -3.03 16.01 1.94
CA PRO A 106 -2.33 16.27 3.20
C PRO A 106 -2.77 17.58 3.87
N ARG A 107 -3.46 18.44 3.13
CA ARG A 107 -4.00 19.74 3.58
C ARG A 107 -5.42 19.94 3.06
N LYS A 108 -6.05 21.07 3.39
CA LYS A 108 -7.37 21.40 2.82
C LYS A 108 -7.30 21.51 1.29
N GLY A 109 -8.33 20.98 0.62
CA GLY A 109 -8.48 21.05 -0.83
C GLY A 109 -8.25 19.71 -1.53
N ARG A 110 -8.19 19.76 -2.86
CA ARG A 110 -7.98 18.60 -3.73
C ARG A 110 -6.54 18.12 -3.63
N ASN A 111 -6.35 16.81 -3.62
CA ASN A 111 -5.02 16.21 -3.66
C ASN A 111 -4.47 16.18 -5.10
N GLU A 112 -3.14 16.19 -5.21
CA GLU A 112 -2.42 16.10 -6.48
C GLU A 112 -1.15 15.23 -6.33
N PRO A 113 -0.62 14.66 -7.42
CA PRO A 113 0.53 13.74 -7.34
C PRO A 113 1.78 14.35 -6.69
N ALA A 114 2.02 15.65 -6.85
CA ALA A 114 3.15 16.36 -6.23
C ALA A 114 3.15 16.29 -4.70
N ASN A 115 1.99 16.09 -4.07
CA ASN A 115 1.86 15.99 -2.62
C ASN A 115 2.46 14.69 -2.03
N VAL A 116 2.90 13.74 -2.86
CA VAL A 116 3.65 12.56 -2.37
C VAL A 116 4.90 12.96 -1.60
N LEU A 117 5.50 14.10 -1.91
CA LEU A 117 6.67 14.63 -1.21
C LEU A 117 6.37 14.97 0.26
N ASP A 118 5.14 15.32 0.61
CA ASP A 118 4.76 15.58 1.99
C ASP A 118 4.78 14.26 2.80
N SER A 119 4.31 13.15 2.19
CA SER A 119 4.40 11.81 2.80
C SER A 119 5.86 11.39 3.00
N VAL A 120 6.70 11.54 1.97
CA VAL A 120 8.13 11.21 2.03
C VAL A 120 8.83 11.95 3.17
N ARG A 121 8.64 13.27 3.27
CA ARG A 121 9.24 14.10 4.33
C ARG A 121 8.78 13.69 5.72
N LEU A 122 7.48 13.39 5.87
CA LEU A 122 6.96 12.97 7.17
C LEU A 122 7.44 11.57 7.56
N ILE A 123 7.42 10.61 6.63
CA ILE A 123 7.90 9.25 6.87
C ILE A 123 9.40 9.26 7.24
N ALA A 124 10.20 10.05 6.55
CA ALA A 124 11.61 10.24 6.88
C ALA A 124 11.79 10.71 8.32
N ARG A 125 11.06 11.75 8.73
CA ARG A 125 11.05 12.25 10.11
C ARG A 125 10.64 11.18 11.13
N ILE A 126 9.59 10.40 10.83
CA ILE A 126 9.10 9.33 11.71
C ILE A 126 10.15 8.23 11.89
N LYS A 127 10.91 7.94 10.84
CA LYS A 127 11.93 6.87 10.82
C LYS A 127 13.33 7.36 11.27
N GLY A 128 13.53 8.67 11.42
CA GLY A 128 14.86 9.24 11.72
C GLY A 128 15.82 9.14 10.53
N LEU A 129 15.31 9.25 9.32
CA LEU A 129 16.04 9.18 8.05
C LEU A 129 15.99 10.51 7.31
N GLU A 130 16.85 10.66 6.30
CA GLU A 130 16.76 11.78 5.37
C GLU A 130 15.66 11.54 4.31
N PRO A 131 14.92 12.58 3.87
CA PRO A 131 13.90 12.43 2.83
C PRO A 131 14.38 11.78 1.54
N GLN A 132 15.64 12.02 1.18
CA GLN A 132 16.28 11.45 0.00
C GLN A 132 16.45 9.94 0.12
N GLU A 133 16.73 9.42 1.32
CA GLU A 133 16.86 7.98 1.57
C GLU A 133 15.50 7.28 1.39
N VAL A 134 14.44 7.85 1.96
CA VAL A 134 13.07 7.32 1.78
C VAL A 134 12.66 7.38 0.31
N ALA A 135 12.90 8.49 -0.37
CA ALA A 135 12.57 8.65 -1.79
C ALA A 135 13.34 7.64 -2.66
N ALA A 136 14.64 7.47 -2.44
CA ALA A 136 15.48 6.55 -3.20
C ALA A 136 15.04 5.08 -2.98
N GLN A 137 14.76 4.70 -1.72
CA GLN A 137 14.36 3.32 -1.43
C GLN A 137 12.96 3.01 -1.98
N THR A 138 11.98 3.91 -1.80
CA THR A 138 10.64 3.69 -2.35
C THR A 138 10.63 3.68 -3.87
N ALA A 139 11.47 4.48 -4.54
CA ALA A 139 11.67 4.41 -5.98
C ALA A 139 12.29 3.06 -6.40
N THR A 140 13.28 2.56 -5.66
CA THR A 140 13.89 1.24 -5.89
C THR A 140 12.85 0.12 -5.74
N ASN A 141 12.03 0.17 -4.69
CA ASN A 141 10.94 -0.77 -4.44
C ASN A 141 9.93 -0.76 -5.60
N THR A 142 9.53 0.44 -6.06
CA THR A 142 8.63 0.61 -7.19
C THR A 142 9.19 -0.02 -8.47
N LYS A 143 10.47 0.26 -8.77
CA LYS A 143 11.13 -0.34 -9.94
C LYS A 143 11.16 -1.85 -9.85
N ARG A 144 11.44 -2.40 -8.66
CA ARG A 144 11.51 -3.84 -8.42
C ARG A 144 10.16 -4.52 -8.63
N ILE A 145 9.10 -4.04 -7.98
CA ILE A 145 7.78 -4.70 -8.04
C ILE A 145 7.14 -4.60 -9.43
N TYR A 146 7.31 -3.46 -10.12
CA TYR A 146 6.74 -3.24 -11.46
C TYR A 146 7.70 -3.56 -12.61
N ASN A 147 8.91 -4.07 -12.32
CA ASN A 147 9.95 -4.39 -13.30
C ASN A 147 10.25 -3.20 -14.26
N ILE A 148 10.37 -2.00 -13.70
CA ILE A 148 10.70 -0.76 -14.43
C ILE A 148 12.23 -0.59 -14.46
N ARG A 149 12.76 -0.36 -15.66
CA ARG A 149 14.20 -0.08 -15.88
C ARG A 149 14.58 1.36 -15.58
#